data_5501f8f1e2e462ecebee71f20f34e0bf
#
_entry.id   5501f8f1e2e462ecebee71f20f34e0bf
#
_cell.length_a   1.000
_cell.length_b   1.000
_cell.length_c   1.000
_cell.angle_alpha   90.00
_cell.angle_beta   90.00
_cell.angle_gamma   90.00
#
_symmetry.space_group_name_H-M   'P 1'
#
loop_
_entity.id
_entity.type
_entity.pdbx_description
1 polymer ?
#
loop_
_entity_poly.entity_id
_entity_poly.type
_entity_poly.pdbx_seq_one_letter_code
_entity_poly.pdbx_strand_id
1 'polypeptide(L)'
;MNRGFFEGKGFAAGVSLLTVGAVLWPVLQNWREEPEDNFPLSYYPMFSKKRRRSASVVYLVGVDGKGHRRLIRYDHAGTGGFNQVRRQIRRLVQEGRAEDLGRLVGTSIVERDDGRYADVTTVEVVTGRYDLDEYFVSRRKAPASETVHASLLVERGEDEPTL
;
A
#
# COMPACT_ATOMS: atom_id res chain seq x y z
N MET A 1 -37.15 15.80 45.27
CA MET A 1 -36.41 15.50 44.04
C MET A 1 -37.44 15.13 42.96
N ASN A 2 -37.64 16.01 41.95
CA ASN A 2 -38.77 15.94 41.01
C ASN A 2 -38.60 14.79 40.01
N ARG A 3 -39.20 13.64 40.26
CA ARG A 3 -39.26 12.48 39.35
C ARG A 3 -40.13 12.74 38.09
N GLY A 4 -41.04 13.70 38.15
CA GLY A 4 -42.02 13.96 37.04
C GLY A 4 -41.41 14.64 35.81
N PHE A 5 -40.23 15.22 35.86
CA PHE A 5 -39.62 15.91 34.71
C PHE A 5 -39.09 14.91 33.63
N PHE A 6 -38.61 13.76 34.09
CA PHE A 6 -38.04 12.73 33.21
C PHE A 6 -39.06 11.78 32.58
N GLU A 7 -40.33 11.78 33.10
CA GLU A 7 -41.38 10.91 32.60
C GLU A 7 -42.27 11.58 31.52
N GLY A 8 -42.02 12.86 31.20
CA GLY A 8 -42.80 13.59 30.20
C GLY A 8 -42.49 13.17 28.77
N LYS A 9 -43.53 12.97 27.94
CA LYS A 9 -43.39 12.68 26.49
C LYS A 9 -42.51 13.72 25.79
N GLY A 10 -42.55 15.00 26.24
CA GLY A 10 -41.71 16.08 25.72
C GLY A 10 -40.20 15.88 25.99
N PHE A 11 -39.83 15.39 27.20
CA PHE A 11 -38.46 15.06 27.54
C PHE A 11 -37.94 13.90 26.70
N ALA A 12 -38.73 12.83 26.56
CA ALA A 12 -38.37 11.67 25.72
C ALA A 12 -38.20 12.07 24.25
N ALA A 13 -39.08 12.93 23.71
CA ALA A 13 -38.94 13.46 22.35
C ALA A 13 -37.68 14.31 22.18
N GLY A 14 -37.37 15.17 23.17
CA GLY A 14 -36.13 15.97 23.17
C GLY A 14 -34.88 15.13 23.16
N VAL A 15 -34.79 14.12 24.03
CA VAL A 15 -33.66 13.16 24.08
C VAL A 15 -33.53 12.40 22.75
N SER A 16 -34.65 11.93 22.18
CA SER A 16 -34.64 11.23 20.88
C SER A 16 -34.12 12.12 19.76
N LEU A 17 -34.57 13.37 19.68
CA LEU A 17 -34.08 14.32 18.67
C LEU A 17 -32.61 14.63 18.81
N LEU A 18 -32.12 14.83 20.04
CA LEU A 18 -30.70 15.03 20.31
C LEU A 18 -29.86 13.81 19.91
N THR A 19 -30.34 12.61 20.25
CA THR A 19 -29.64 11.36 19.89
C THR A 19 -29.59 11.17 18.37
N VAL A 20 -30.72 11.38 17.67
CA VAL A 20 -30.76 11.30 16.21
C VAL A 20 -29.84 12.36 15.58
N GLY A 21 -29.88 13.60 16.09
CA GLY A 21 -28.98 14.65 15.63
C GLY A 21 -27.50 14.30 15.81
N ALA A 22 -27.13 13.75 16.98
CA ALA A 22 -25.78 13.32 17.27
C ALA A 22 -25.32 12.17 16.35
N VAL A 23 -26.19 11.21 16.08
CA VAL A 23 -25.89 10.08 15.16
C VAL A 23 -25.75 10.55 13.71
N LEU A 24 -26.55 11.54 13.30
CA LEU A 24 -26.49 12.08 11.94
C LEU A 24 -25.40 13.13 11.74
N TRP A 25 -24.87 13.72 12.82
CA TRP A 25 -23.82 14.73 12.76
C TRP A 25 -22.61 14.33 11.93
N PRO A 26 -22.04 13.09 12.06
CA PRO A 26 -20.93 12.65 11.25
C PRO A 26 -21.22 12.60 9.75
N VAL A 27 -22.49 12.44 9.35
CA VAL A 27 -22.89 12.42 7.93
C VAL A 27 -22.64 13.77 7.26
N LEU A 28 -22.77 14.87 8.02
CA LEU A 28 -22.51 16.22 7.52
C LEU A 28 -21.05 16.43 7.14
N GLN A 29 -20.13 15.66 7.75
CA GLN A 29 -18.71 15.71 7.43
C GLN A 29 -18.40 15.16 6.03
N ASN A 30 -19.31 14.35 5.44
CA ASN A 30 -19.12 13.83 4.08
C ASN A 30 -19.12 14.93 3.00
N TRP A 31 -19.70 16.10 3.31
CA TRP A 31 -19.78 17.23 2.38
C TRP A 31 -18.65 18.25 2.56
N ARG A 32 -17.77 18.05 3.56
CA ARG A 32 -16.59 18.91 3.76
C ARG A 32 -15.41 18.38 2.93
N GLU A 33 -14.60 19.29 2.40
CA GLU A 33 -13.38 18.94 1.67
C GLU A 33 -12.33 18.30 2.60
N GLU A 34 -12.25 18.78 3.85
CA GLU A 34 -11.41 18.25 4.91
C GLU A 34 -12.27 17.89 6.12
N PRO A 35 -12.71 16.62 6.25
CA PRO A 35 -13.50 16.17 7.38
C PRO A 35 -12.66 16.15 8.66
N GLU A 36 -13.19 16.71 9.75
CA GLU A 36 -12.57 16.67 11.07
C GLU A 36 -13.00 15.44 11.85
N ASP A 37 -12.05 14.82 12.56
CA ASP A 37 -12.31 13.68 13.44
C ASP A 37 -12.55 14.18 14.87
N ASN A 38 -13.81 14.29 15.25
CA ASN A 38 -14.25 14.80 16.55
C ASN A 38 -14.85 13.66 17.40
N PHE A 39 -14.02 13.03 18.25
CA PHE A 39 -14.53 12.09 19.26
C PHE A 39 -15.48 12.80 20.25
N PRO A 40 -16.67 12.22 20.65
CA PRO A 40 -17.18 10.88 20.32
C PRO A 40 -18.00 10.81 19.00
N LEU A 41 -18.21 11.92 18.30
CA LEU A 41 -18.97 12.01 17.06
C LEU A 41 -18.03 11.86 15.85
N SER A 42 -17.12 10.89 15.92
CA SER A 42 -16.09 10.67 14.92
C SER A 42 -16.69 10.38 13.54
N TYR A 43 -16.20 11.11 12.55
CA TYR A 43 -16.35 10.74 11.16
C TYR A 43 -15.43 9.54 10.88
N TYR A 44 -16.00 8.37 10.62
CA TYR A 44 -15.25 7.15 10.32
C TYR A 44 -15.16 6.91 8.80
N PRO A 45 -14.13 7.42 8.12
CA PRO A 45 -14.08 7.46 6.66
C PRO A 45 -13.60 6.14 6.05
N MET A 46 -14.04 4.96 6.55
CA MET A 46 -13.56 3.69 6.02
C MET A 46 -13.81 3.52 4.52
N PHE A 47 -14.88 4.13 3.98
CA PHE A 47 -15.28 3.94 2.58
C PHE A 47 -15.66 5.22 1.82
N SER A 48 -15.68 6.39 2.48
CA SER A 48 -16.20 7.64 1.94
C SER A 48 -15.13 8.60 1.42
N LYS A 49 -13.85 8.30 1.61
CA LYS A 49 -12.80 9.17 1.08
C LYS A 49 -12.76 9.08 -0.45
N LYS A 50 -12.95 10.22 -1.13
CA LYS A 50 -12.84 10.31 -2.58
C LYS A 50 -11.51 9.69 -3.03
N ARG A 51 -11.57 8.55 -3.71
CA ARG A 51 -10.36 7.84 -4.15
C ARG A 51 -9.65 8.66 -5.21
N ARG A 52 -8.35 8.79 -5.10
CA ARG A 52 -7.54 9.38 -6.17
C ARG A 52 -7.69 8.49 -7.41
N ARG A 53 -7.74 9.09 -8.59
CA ARG A 53 -7.79 8.36 -9.88
C ARG A 53 -6.53 7.57 -10.17
N SER A 54 -5.43 7.87 -9.49
CA SER A 54 -4.14 7.20 -9.70
C SER A 54 -3.59 6.66 -8.39
N ALA A 55 -2.88 5.53 -8.47
CA ALA A 55 -2.14 4.92 -7.37
C ALA A 55 -0.69 4.67 -7.78
N SER A 56 0.25 4.92 -6.86
CA SER A 56 1.66 4.57 -7.04
C SER A 56 2.00 3.38 -6.16
N VAL A 57 2.65 2.37 -6.76
CA VAL A 57 3.06 1.14 -6.09
C VAL A 57 4.54 0.93 -6.34
N VAL A 58 5.29 0.67 -5.27
CA VAL A 58 6.69 0.24 -5.39
C VAL A 58 6.71 -1.27 -5.45
N TYR A 59 7.46 -1.83 -6.39
CA TYR A 59 7.62 -3.26 -6.59
C TYR A 59 9.03 -3.58 -7.10
N LEU A 60 9.36 -4.86 -7.08
CA LEU A 60 10.66 -5.40 -7.44
C LEU A 60 10.54 -6.17 -8.74
N VAL A 61 11.48 -5.95 -9.64
CA VAL A 61 11.52 -6.59 -10.96
C VAL A 61 12.87 -7.29 -11.12
N GLY A 62 12.82 -8.56 -11.49
CA GLY A 62 13.98 -9.29 -11.98
C GLY A 62 14.04 -9.20 -13.49
N VAL A 63 15.24 -8.93 -14.02
CA VAL A 63 15.51 -8.90 -15.45
C VAL A 63 16.49 -10.03 -15.76
N ASP A 64 16.18 -10.85 -16.76
CA ASP A 64 17.07 -11.89 -17.23
C ASP A 64 18.12 -11.37 -18.25
N GLY A 65 19.10 -12.20 -18.62
CA GLY A 65 20.12 -11.85 -19.60
C GLY A 65 19.59 -11.52 -21.01
N LYS A 66 18.30 -11.76 -21.28
CA LYS A 66 17.60 -11.43 -22.54
C LYS A 66 16.74 -10.17 -22.42
N GLY A 67 16.68 -9.56 -21.25
CA GLY A 67 15.88 -8.37 -20.98
C GLY A 67 14.41 -8.66 -20.64
N HIS A 68 14.00 -9.92 -20.43
CA HIS A 68 12.65 -10.20 -19.98
C HIS A 68 12.49 -9.82 -18.51
N ARG A 69 11.39 -9.12 -18.22
CA ARG A 69 11.08 -8.60 -16.89
C ARG A 69 10.04 -9.46 -16.19
N ARG A 70 10.27 -9.82 -14.93
CA ARG A 70 9.30 -10.53 -14.08
C ARG A 70 9.25 -9.94 -12.69
N LEU A 71 8.09 -9.98 -12.05
CA LEU A 71 7.95 -9.50 -10.68
C LEU A 71 8.65 -10.44 -9.71
N ILE A 72 9.44 -9.86 -8.80
CA ILE A 72 10.02 -10.57 -7.65
C ILE A 72 9.03 -10.48 -6.49
N ARG A 73 8.86 -11.59 -5.78
CA ARG A 73 7.98 -11.67 -4.62
C ARG A 73 8.51 -10.80 -3.48
N TYR A 74 7.59 -10.22 -2.73
CA TYR A 74 7.90 -9.32 -1.61
C TYR A 74 8.69 -9.98 -0.49
N ASP A 75 8.59 -11.30 -0.31
CA ASP A 75 9.28 -12.07 0.72
C ASP A 75 10.80 -12.13 0.53
N HIS A 76 11.33 -11.80 -0.65
CA HIS A 76 12.75 -11.56 -0.87
C HIS A 76 13.24 -10.22 -0.31
N ALA A 77 12.34 -9.28 -0.06
CA ALA A 77 12.67 -7.95 0.46
C ALA A 77 12.57 -7.84 1.99
N GLY A 78 12.12 -8.90 2.68
CA GLY A 78 12.02 -8.88 4.13
C GLY A 78 11.13 -9.98 4.68
N THR A 79 11.14 -10.10 6.00
CA THR A 79 10.32 -11.03 6.76
C THR A 79 9.04 -10.36 7.24
N GLY A 80 7.94 -11.11 7.26
CA GLY A 80 6.65 -10.61 7.73
C GLY A 80 5.53 -10.64 6.68
N GLY A 81 4.36 -10.13 7.03
CA GLY A 81 3.20 -10.12 6.15
C GLY A 81 3.35 -9.10 5.01
N PHE A 82 2.66 -9.35 3.89
CA PHE A 82 2.70 -8.53 2.69
C PHE A 82 2.60 -7.02 2.94
N ASN A 83 1.65 -6.59 3.78
CA ASN A 83 1.47 -5.16 4.07
C ASN A 83 2.63 -4.54 4.86
N GLN A 84 3.31 -5.33 5.69
CA GLN A 84 4.47 -4.87 6.45
C GLN A 84 5.67 -4.68 5.54
N VAL A 85 6.01 -5.69 4.73
CA VAL A 85 7.13 -5.63 3.79
C VAL A 85 6.89 -4.54 2.74
N ARG A 86 5.67 -4.41 2.21
CA ARG A 86 5.31 -3.34 1.27
C ARG A 86 5.56 -1.94 1.86
N ARG A 87 5.23 -1.72 3.14
CA ARG A 87 5.52 -0.44 3.81
C ARG A 87 7.02 -0.21 3.98
N GLN A 88 7.77 -1.26 4.29
CA GLN A 88 9.22 -1.21 4.42
C GLN A 88 9.88 -0.86 3.07
N ILE A 89 9.54 -1.55 1.99
CA ILE A 89 10.00 -1.27 0.63
C ILE A 89 9.74 0.20 0.27
N ARG A 90 8.51 0.67 0.47
CA ARG A 90 8.14 2.06 0.18
C ARG A 90 8.97 3.06 0.98
N ARG A 91 9.20 2.78 2.27
CA ARG A 91 10.01 3.64 3.14
C ARG A 91 11.45 3.72 2.66
N LEU A 92 12.09 2.59 2.35
CA LEU A 92 13.47 2.56 1.83
C LEU A 92 13.62 3.39 0.55
N VAL A 93 12.67 3.29 -0.38
CA VAL A 93 12.68 4.11 -1.59
C VAL A 93 12.51 5.61 -1.28
N GLN A 94 11.64 5.97 -0.33
CA GLN A 94 11.45 7.36 0.10
C GLN A 94 12.69 7.95 0.79
N GLU A 95 13.45 7.12 1.49
CA GLU A 95 14.71 7.47 2.15
C GLU A 95 15.92 7.50 1.18
N GLY A 96 15.71 7.25 -0.13
CA GLY A 96 16.79 7.18 -1.11
C GLY A 96 17.65 5.92 -1.05
N ARG A 97 17.19 4.88 -0.35
CA ARG A 97 17.92 3.62 -0.09
C ARG A 97 17.46 2.47 -1.00
N ALA A 98 17.12 2.81 -2.24
CA ALA A 98 16.69 1.81 -3.21
C ALA A 98 17.79 0.81 -3.59
N GLU A 99 19.06 1.25 -3.58
CA GLU A 99 20.20 0.36 -3.84
C GLU A 99 20.38 -0.68 -2.74
N ASP A 100 20.25 -0.28 -1.46
CA ASP A 100 20.32 -1.22 -0.33
C ASP A 100 19.25 -2.30 -0.47
N LEU A 101 18.03 -1.89 -0.85
CA LEU A 101 16.93 -2.81 -1.10
C LEU A 101 17.22 -3.76 -2.26
N GLY A 102 17.73 -3.25 -3.38
CA GLY A 102 18.07 -4.07 -4.54
C GLY A 102 19.15 -5.10 -4.22
N ARG A 103 20.18 -4.70 -3.45
CA ARG A 103 21.26 -5.58 -2.98
C ARG A 103 20.73 -6.70 -2.07
N LEU A 104 19.90 -6.34 -1.08
CA LEU A 104 19.24 -7.30 -0.18
C LEU A 104 18.41 -8.33 -0.96
N VAL A 105 17.66 -7.89 -1.97
CA VAL A 105 16.83 -8.78 -2.80
C VAL A 105 17.70 -9.68 -3.67
N GLY A 106 18.77 -9.15 -4.28
CA GLY A 106 19.73 -9.94 -5.06
C GLY A 106 20.35 -11.06 -4.23
N THR A 107 20.86 -10.74 -3.05
CA THR A 107 21.40 -11.71 -2.09
C THR A 107 20.34 -12.77 -1.71
N SER A 108 19.11 -12.33 -1.41
CA SER A 108 18.02 -13.24 -1.03
C SER A 108 17.63 -14.21 -2.15
N ILE A 109 17.71 -13.79 -3.42
CA ILE A 109 17.46 -14.67 -4.57
C ILE A 109 18.51 -15.77 -4.66
N VAL A 110 19.77 -15.41 -4.47
CA VAL A 110 20.90 -16.36 -4.52
C VAL A 110 20.85 -17.33 -3.34
N GLU A 111 20.71 -16.82 -2.11
CA GLU A 111 20.69 -17.63 -0.89
C GLU A 111 19.54 -18.64 -0.82
N ARG A 112 18.37 -18.29 -1.37
CA ARG A 112 17.20 -19.17 -1.32
C ARG A 112 17.17 -20.20 -2.45
N ASP A 113 18.04 -20.06 -3.44
CA ASP A 113 18.10 -20.93 -4.63
C ASP A 113 16.69 -21.17 -5.24
N ASP A 114 15.86 -20.11 -5.28
CA ASP A 114 14.54 -20.21 -5.88
C ASP A 114 14.70 -20.31 -7.40
N GLY A 115 14.57 -21.52 -7.94
CA GLY A 115 14.70 -21.79 -9.37
C GLY A 115 13.83 -20.91 -10.28
N ARG A 116 12.81 -20.24 -9.69
CA ARG A 116 11.98 -19.24 -10.39
C ARG A 116 12.78 -18.02 -10.85
N TYR A 117 13.86 -17.69 -10.15
CA TYR A 117 14.69 -16.52 -10.40
C TYR A 117 16.14 -16.90 -10.79
N ALA A 118 16.37 -18.17 -11.17
CA ALA A 118 17.69 -18.67 -11.52
C ALA A 118 18.33 -17.92 -12.70
N ASP A 119 17.53 -17.43 -13.64
CA ASP A 119 17.95 -16.69 -14.83
C ASP A 119 18.00 -15.16 -14.64
N VAL A 120 17.57 -14.63 -13.48
CA VAL A 120 17.59 -13.19 -13.19
C VAL A 120 19.04 -12.73 -13.01
N THR A 121 19.47 -11.79 -13.83
CA THR A 121 20.81 -11.18 -13.78
C THR A 121 20.80 -9.81 -13.13
N THR A 122 19.64 -9.15 -13.12
CA THR A 122 19.51 -7.78 -12.59
C THR A 122 18.25 -7.66 -11.76
N VAL A 123 18.34 -6.95 -10.64
CA VAL A 123 17.19 -6.56 -9.80
C VAL A 123 16.94 -5.07 -9.97
N GLU A 124 15.73 -4.71 -10.34
CA GLU A 124 15.26 -3.32 -10.40
C GLU A 124 14.27 -3.03 -9.29
N VAL A 125 14.43 -1.88 -8.64
CA VAL A 125 13.47 -1.29 -7.69
C VAL A 125 12.68 -0.23 -8.43
N VAL A 126 11.37 -0.46 -8.61
CA VAL A 126 10.55 0.33 -9.52
C VAL A 126 9.33 0.89 -8.80
N THR A 127 8.98 2.15 -9.09
CA THR A 127 7.66 2.71 -8.77
C THR A 127 6.82 2.78 -10.03
N GLY A 128 5.74 2.02 -10.08
CA GLY A 128 4.73 2.11 -11.12
C GLY A 128 3.57 3.02 -10.70
N ARG A 129 3.15 3.91 -11.59
CA ARG A 129 1.94 4.72 -11.43
C ARG A 129 0.83 4.12 -12.29
N TYR A 130 -0.28 3.78 -11.65
CA TYR A 130 -1.43 3.16 -12.30
C TYR A 130 -2.59 4.15 -12.34
N ASP A 131 -3.26 4.26 -13.49
CA ASP A 131 -4.58 4.84 -13.56
C ASP A 131 -5.59 3.80 -13.11
N LEU A 132 -6.40 4.13 -12.11
CA LEU A 132 -7.33 3.16 -11.51
C LEU A 132 -8.53 2.88 -12.41
N ASP A 133 -8.95 3.85 -13.22
CA ASP A 133 -10.03 3.66 -14.17
C ASP A 133 -9.59 2.72 -15.30
N GLU A 134 -8.38 2.93 -15.86
CA GLU A 134 -7.81 2.01 -16.84
C GLU A 134 -7.58 0.62 -16.25
N TYR A 135 -7.08 0.54 -15.02
CA TYR A 135 -6.77 -0.74 -14.38
C TYR A 135 -8.01 -1.60 -14.10
N PHE A 136 -9.09 -0.99 -13.59
CA PHE A 136 -10.30 -1.73 -13.18
C PHE A 136 -11.35 -1.81 -14.28
N VAL A 137 -11.56 -0.75 -15.05
CA VAL A 137 -12.60 -0.68 -16.09
C VAL A 137 -12.09 -1.26 -17.41
N SER A 138 -10.96 -0.76 -17.92
CA SER A 138 -10.39 -1.20 -19.18
C SER A 138 -9.52 -2.46 -19.06
N ARG A 139 -9.33 -2.99 -17.83
CA ARG A 139 -8.48 -4.15 -17.50
C ARG A 139 -7.03 -4.02 -17.96
N ARG A 140 -6.54 -2.83 -18.20
CA ARG A 140 -5.15 -2.57 -18.54
C ARG A 140 -4.29 -2.65 -17.28
N LYS A 141 -3.57 -3.75 -17.11
CA LYS A 141 -2.77 -4.05 -15.91
C LYS A 141 -1.38 -3.42 -15.93
N ALA A 142 -0.95 -2.87 -17.07
CA ALA A 142 0.32 -2.18 -17.18
C ALA A 142 0.26 -0.80 -16.48
N PRO A 143 1.36 -0.35 -15.83
CA PRO A 143 1.44 0.99 -15.28
C PRO A 143 1.39 2.03 -16.40
N ALA A 144 0.82 3.21 -16.12
CA ALA A 144 0.84 4.35 -17.03
C ALA A 144 2.24 4.96 -17.16
N SER A 145 3.04 4.86 -16.08
CA SER A 145 4.46 5.22 -16.08
C SER A 145 5.22 4.43 -15.03
N GLU A 146 6.51 4.20 -15.28
CA GLU A 146 7.45 3.58 -14.33
C GLU A 146 8.62 4.53 -14.05
N THR A 147 9.11 4.49 -12.82
CA THR A 147 10.36 5.12 -12.40
C THR A 147 11.24 4.06 -11.79
N VAL A 148 12.40 3.80 -12.37
CA VAL A 148 13.42 2.92 -11.82
C VAL A 148 14.26 3.72 -10.84
N HIS A 149 14.31 3.30 -9.58
CA HIS A 149 15.08 3.95 -8.50
C HIS A 149 16.48 3.36 -8.35
N ALA A 150 16.62 2.05 -8.61
CA ALA A 150 17.88 1.35 -8.61
C ALA A 150 17.81 0.16 -9.58
N SER A 151 18.95 -0.18 -10.18
CA SER A 151 19.16 -1.34 -11.04
C SER A 151 20.50 -1.96 -10.68
N LEU A 152 20.52 -3.17 -10.15
CA LEU A 152 21.70 -3.82 -9.57
C LEU A 152 21.87 -5.21 -10.14
N LEU A 153 23.10 -5.56 -10.48
CA LEU A 153 23.44 -6.93 -10.89
C LEU A 153 23.30 -7.88 -9.70
N VAL A 154 22.83 -9.08 -9.99
CA VAL A 154 22.79 -10.19 -9.03
C VAL A 154 24.17 -10.87 -9.02
N GLU A 155 24.90 -10.69 -7.95
CA GLU A 155 26.20 -11.34 -7.76
C GLU A 155 25.95 -12.80 -7.36
N ARG A 156 26.15 -13.71 -8.33
CA ARG A 156 26.24 -15.14 -8.07
C ARG A 156 27.73 -15.45 -7.92
N GLY A 157 28.11 -16.02 -6.77
CA GLY A 157 29.50 -16.52 -6.62
C GLY A 157 29.86 -17.34 -7.85
N GLU A 158 30.98 -17.04 -8.48
CA GLU A 158 31.54 -17.90 -9.49
C GLU A 158 31.76 -19.27 -8.81
N ASP A 159 31.14 -20.33 -9.36
CA ASP A 159 31.48 -21.70 -8.98
C ASP A 159 32.98 -21.84 -9.24
N GLU A 160 33.75 -21.87 -8.19
CA GLU A 160 35.17 -22.17 -8.26
C GLU A 160 35.29 -23.56 -8.93
N PRO A 161 35.90 -23.68 -10.10
CA PRO A 161 35.99 -24.97 -10.76
C PRO A 161 36.72 -25.94 -9.82
N THR A 162 35.98 -26.92 -9.34
CA THR A 162 36.52 -28.03 -8.56
C THR A 162 37.60 -28.71 -9.41
N LEU A 163 38.86 -28.53 -9.02
CA LEU A 163 40.03 -29.22 -9.58
C LEU A 163 39.99 -30.70 -9.20
#